data_e7f3224aee3029d3382bdbdcd40e9e5e
#
_entry.id   e7f3224aee3029d3382bdbdcd40e9e5e
#
_cell.length_a   1.000
_cell.length_b   1.000
_cell.length_c   1.000
_cell.angle_alpha   90.00
_cell.angle_beta   90.00
_cell.angle_gamma   90.00
#
_symmetry.space_group_name_H-M   'P 1'
#
loop_
_entity.id
_entity.type
_entity.pdbx_description
1 polymer ?
#
loop_
_entity_poly.entity_id
_entity_poly.type
_entity_poly.pdbx_seq_one_letter_code
_entity_poly.pdbx_strand_id
1 'polypeptide(L)'
;AMQAALADSADRKFHQGMLGDAMAVADVEEMALLLSAGPVILTLQDMLPAPVSCLSEPLVWELRAVYDELVQSQPDVAPYVAVVAMNRLARPCEALRLPLHVTRHTDDTLISKTDMGLVGEILFARMEALKNAIQATRHPLFDADMLAEQVKSFSDLSSGITKEIELKRDGDWGRRLLADRASIGKAMDSFMERAPREVLAALPLVKASGPKSADFSRPVSEEKHEMALRYARLVSVCRNFASAASFAARQKAAQDEIGNEVRRYVEDVIRAMRDPGRSTMAVVQAQFELCVQLVAMLFSAEEAELLKRRGRAAQVAA
;
A
#
# COMPACT_ATOMS: atom_id res chain seq x y z
N ALA A 1 8.24 -1.14 -40.82
CA ALA A 1 8.13 0.24 -41.28
C ALA A 1 8.63 1.24 -40.21
N MET A 2 8.11 1.16 -38.96
CA MET A 2 8.47 2.10 -37.86
C MET A 2 9.94 1.98 -37.45
N GLN A 3 10.48 0.74 -37.28
CA GLN A 3 11.89 0.51 -36.99
C GLN A 3 12.81 1.00 -38.12
N ALA A 4 12.41 0.85 -39.41
CA ALA A 4 13.18 1.35 -40.53
C ALA A 4 13.23 2.88 -40.59
N ALA A 5 12.15 3.56 -40.24
CA ALA A 5 12.10 5.03 -40.17
C ALA A 5 12.95 5.60 -39.01
N LEU A 6 13.05 4.87 -37.89
CA LEU A 6 13.88 5.26 -36.75
C LEU A 6 15.39 4.93 -36.96
N ALA A 7 15.70 4.01 -37.84
CA ALA A 7 17.09 3.68 -38.21
C ALA A 7 17.77 4.71 -39.14
N ASP A 8 16.97 5.50 -39.89
CA ASP A 8 17.51 6.58 -40.73
C ASP A 8 17.81 7.82 -39.84
N SER A 9 19.06 8.29 -39.91
CA SER A 9 19.54 9.41 -39.08
C SER A 9 18.83 10.76 -39.39
N ALA A 10 18.33 10.92 -40.61
CA ALA A 10 17.58 12.11 -41.04
C ALA A 10 16.14 12.07 -40.51
N ASP A 11 15.48 10.93 -40.63
CA ASP A 11 14.14 10.66 -40.10
C ASP A 11 14.13 10.71 -38.57
N ARG A 12 15.18 10.21 -37.91
CA ARG A 12 15.32 10.25 -36.45
C ARG A 12 15.32 11.69 -35.91
N LYS A 13 16.06 12.61 -36.54
CA LYS A 13 16.07 14.04 -36.18
C LYS A 13 14.73 14.71 -36.42
N PHE A 14 14.05 14.36 -37.49
CA PHE A 14 12.71 14.86 -37.78
C PHE A 14 11.70 14.39 -36.71
N HIS A 15 11.73 13.12 -36.36
CA HIS A 15 10.85 12.54 -35.33
C HIS A 15 11.19 13.06 -33.93
N GLN A 16 12.46 13.29 -33.59
CA GLN A 16 12.84 13.97 -32.35
C GLN A 16 12.24 15.38 -32.26
N GLY A 17 12.26 16.14 -33.37
CA GLY A 17 11.64 17.46 -33.43
C GLY A 17 10.11 17.45 -33.26
N MET A 18 9.45 16.38 -33.73
CA MET A 18 8.00 16.21 -33.58
C MET A 18 7.56 15.68 -32.22
N LEU A 19 8.36 14.81 -31.60
CA LEU A 19 8.06 14.18 -30.31
C LEU A 19 8.49 15.03 -29.10
N GLY A 20 9.32 16.01 -29.31
CA GLY A 20 9.66 17.05 -28.33
C GLY A 20 10.83 16.71 -27.40
N ASP A 21 11.15 15.45 -27.13
CA ASP A 21 12.30 15.09 -26.30
C ASP A 21 12.89 13.71 -26.64
N ALA A 22 14.09 13.44 -26.09
CA ALA A 22 14.79 12.18 -26.29
C ALA A 22 14.11 10.96 -25.62
N MET A 23 13.36 11.18 -24.54
CA MET A 23 12.62 10.11 -23.86
C MET A 23 11.47 9.62 -24.72
N ALA A 24 10.71 10.50 -25.34
CA ALA A 24 9.63 10.12 -26.24
C ALA A 24 10.11 9.30 -27.46
N VAL A 25 11.32 9.56 -27.95
CA VAL A 25 11.93 8.75 -29.00
C VAL A 25 12.28 7.35 -28.49
N ALA A 26 12.87 7.24 -27.30
CA ALA A 26 13.19 5.96 -26.68
C ALA A 26 11.92 5.11 -26.43
N ASP A 27 10.85 5.75 -25.96
CA ASP A 27 9.55 5.09 -25.76
C ASP A 27 8.99 4.51 -27.07
N VAL A 28 9.10 5.26 -28.18
CA VAL A 28 8.67 4.79 -29.51
C VAL A 28 9.55 3.65 -30.02
N GLU A 29 10.88 3.69 -29.79
CA GLU A 29 11.80 2.61 -30.13
C GLU A 29 11.45 1.33 -29.33
N GLU A 30 11.17 1.45 -28.03
CA GLU A 30 10.73 0.32 -27.18
C GLU A 30 9.38 -0.23 -27.62
N MET A 31 8.40 0.63 -27.92
CA MET A 31 7.11 0.19 -28.48
C MET A 31 7.28 -0.58 -29.80
N ALA A 32 8.17 -0.11 -30.70
CA ALA A 32 8.44 -0.79 -31.96
C ALA A 32 9.07 -2.18 -31.73
N LEU A 33 9.97 -2.29 -30.78
CA LEU A 33 10.59 -3.55 -30.36
C LEU A 33 9.53 -4.52 -29.82
N LEU A 34 8.67 -4.06 -28.87
CA LEU A 34 7.62 -4.88 -28.28
C LEU A 34 6.57 -5.35 -29.29
N LEU A 35 6.24 -4.51 -30.28
CA LEU A 35 5.33 -4.90 -31.37
C LEU A 35 5.97 -5.98 -32.25
N SER A 36 7.28 -5.91 -32.51
CA SER A 36 7.98 -6.97 -33.26
C SER A 36 8.10 -8.28 -32.49
N ALA A 37 8.16 -8.20 -31.15
CA ALA A 37 8.17 -9.33 -30.23
C ALA A 37 6.78 -9.96 -30.00
N GLY A 38 5.73 -9.42 -30.60
CA GLY A 38 4.34 -9.87 -30.39
C GLY A 38 4.14 -11.40 -30.41
N PRO A 39 4.65 -12.16 -31.41
CA PRO A 39 4.53 -13.61 -31.42
C PRO A 39 5.14 -14.29 -30.21
N VAL A 40 6.32 -13.83 -29.75
CA VAL A 40 7.00 -14.36 -28.56
C VAL A 40 6.17 -14.04 -27.28
N ILE A 41 5.67 -12.82 -27.17
CA ILE A 41 4.83 -12.40 -26.04
C ILE A 41 3.57 -13.27 -25.96
N LEU A 42 2.92 -13.55 -27.07
CA LEU A 42 1.72 -14.42 -27.11
C LEU A 42 2.06 -15.85 -26.68
N THR A 43 3.16 -16.42 -27.17
CA THR A 43 3.63 -17.75 -26.74
C THR A 43 3.88 -17.79 -25.22
N LEU A 44 4.54 -16.78 -24.67
CA LEU A 44 4.76 -16.69 -23.22
C LEU A 44 3.45 -16.53 -22.45
N GLN A 45 2.46 -15.83 -22.99
CA GLN A 45 1.15 -15.71 -22.37
C GLN A 45 0.38 -17.03 -22.35
N ASP A 46 0.52 -17.85 -23.38
CA ASP A 46 -0.07 -19.19 -23.43
C ASP A 46 0.60 -20.17 -22.45
N MET A 47 1.92 -20.06 -22.27
CA MET A 47 2.65 -20.80 -21.25
C MET A 47 2.29 -20.36 -19.81
N LEU A 48 1.87 -19.11 -19.63
CA LEU A 48 1.58 -18.49 -18.36
C LEU A 48 0.11 -18.02 -18.29
N PRO A 49 -0.87 -18.92 -18.18
CA PRO A 49 -2.28 -18.53 -18.07
C PRO A 49 -2.51 -17.74 -16.78
N ALA A 50 -2.87 -16.44 -16.90
CA ALA A 50 -3.02 -15.55 -15.77
C ALA A 50 -4.35 -15.75 -15.01
N PRO A 51 -4.35 -15.58 -13.69
CA PRO A 51 -3.16 -15.33 -12.85
C PRO A 51 -2.41 -16.61 -12.49
N VAL A 52 -1.10 -16.62 -12.70
CA VAL A 52 -0.23 -17.72 -12.22
C VAL A 52 -0.01 -17.54 -10.72
N SER A 53 -0.44 -18.49 -9.92
CA SER A 53 -0.40 -18.38 -8.46
C SER A 53 1.01 -18.39 -7.86
N CYS A 54 1.94 -19.12 -8.50
CA CYS A 54 3.32 -19.28 -8.05
C CYS A 54 4.22 -19.62 -9.25
N LEU A 55 5.41 -19.02 -9.28
CA LEU A 55 6.46 -19.38 -10.24
C LEU A 55 7.20 -20.64 -9.73
N SER A 56 6.77 -21.82 -10.21
CA SER A 56 7.38 -23.09 -9.82
C SER A 56 8.75 -23.30 -10.48
N GLU A 57 9.62 -24.13 -9.91
CA GLU A 57 10.92 -24.47 -10.49
C GLU A 57 10.84 -24.99 -11.94
N PRO A 58 9.95 -25.93 -12.30
CA PRO A 58 9.82 -26.36 -13.69
C PRO A 58 9.50 -25.18 -14.63
N LEU A 59 8.61 -24.28 -14.22
CA LEU A 59 8.23 -23.13 -15.04
C LEU A 59 9.38 -22.13 -15.19
N VAL A 60 10.22 -21.95 -14.17
CA VAL A 60 11.46 -21.15 -14.28
C VAL A 60 12.40 -21.74 -15.33
N TRP A 61 12.55 -23.05 -15.37
CA TRP A 61 13.39 -23.73 -16.38
C TRP A 61 12.83 -23.58 -17.79
N GLU A 62 11.51 -23.68 -17.98
CA GLU A 62 10.85 -23.46 -19.26
C GLU A 62 11.06 -22.01 -19.75
N LEU A 63 10.83 -21.02 -18.88
CA LEU A 63 11.07 -19.60 -19.18
C LEU A 63 12.54 -19.32 -19.49
N ARG A 64 13.45 -19.97 -18.78
CA ARG A 64 14.88 -19.87 -19.05
C ARG A 64 15.22 -20.42 -20.43
N ALA A 65 14.67 -21.55 -20.84
CA ALA A 65 14.91 -22.11 -22.17
C ALA A 65 14.46 -21.12 -23.27
N VAL A 66 13.29 -20.48 -23.11
CA VAL A 66 12.84 -19.41 -24.02
C VAL A 66 13.78 -18.22 -24.00
N TYR A 67 14.26 -17.80 -22.83
CA TYR A 67 15.23 -16.72 -22.73
C TYR A 67 16.55 -17.06 -23.47
N ASP A 68 17.12 -18.26 -23.22
CA ASP A 68 18.38 -18.71 -23.85
C ASP A 68 18.25 -18.77 -25.39
N GLU A 69 17.08 -19.17 -25.92
CA GLU A 69 16.80 -19.15 -27.37
C GLU A 69 16.74 -17.70 -27.92
N LEU A 70 16.05 -16.81 -27.17
CA LEU A 70 15.92 -15.40 -27.57
C LEU A 70 17.25 -14.65 -27.53
N VAL A 71 18.14 -14.94 -26.60
CA VAL A 71 19.48 -14.36 -26.55
C VAL A 71 20.25 -14.63 -27.86
N GLN A 72 20.00 -15.78 -28.51
CA GLN A 72 20.66 -16.12 -29.78
C GLN A 72 19.96 -15.52 -31.02
N SER A 73 18.62 -15.41 -30.98
CA SER A 73 17.80 -15.00 -32.12
C SER A 73 17.37 -13.54 -32.11
N GLN A 74 17.00 -13.02 -30.92
CA GLN A 74 16.46 -11.68 -30.71
C GLN A 74 16.93 -11.15 -29.34
N PRO A 75 18.19 -10.79 -29.15
CA PRO A 75 18.76 -10.45 -27.84
C PRO A 75 18.05 -9.28 -27.16
N ASP A 76 17.59 -8.28 -27.92
CA ASP A 76 16.89 -7.13 -27.37
C ASP A 76 15.49 -7.48 -26.80
N VAL A 77 14.93 -8.63 -27.20
CA VAL A 77 13.63 -9.13 -26.71
C VAL A 77 13.80 -10.05 -25.49
N ALA A 78 14.94 -10.70 -25.35
CA ALA A 78 15.17 -11.69 -24.30
C ALA A 78 14.84 -11.20 -22.88
N PRO A 79 15.18 -9.97 -22.42
CA PRO A 79 14.83 -9.48 -21.08
C PRO A 79 13.34 -9.42 -20.80
N TYR A 80 12.51 -9.26 -21.83
CA TYR A 80 11.06 -9.15 -21.68
C TYR A 80 10.38 -10.47 -21.28
N VAL A 81 11.06 -11.61 -21.40
CA VAL A 81 10.57 -12.90 -20.87
C VAL A 81 10.21 -12.76 -19.39
N ALA A 82 11.10 -12.18 -18.60
CA ALA A 82 10.88 -11.97 -17.18
C ALA A 82 9.81 -10.90 -16.91
N VAL A 83 9.72 -9.86 -17.75
CA VAL A 83 8.68 -8.82 -17.66
C VAL A 83 7.28 -9.38 -17.96
N VAL A 84 7.15 -10.24 -18.99
CA VAL A 84 5.89 -10.93 -19.30
C VAL A 84 5.49 -11.82 -18.12
N ALA A 85 6.42 -12.63 -17.61
CA ALA A 85 6.17 -13.48 -16.44
C ALA A 85 5.71 -12.66 -15.24
N MET A 86 6.37 -11.55 -14.93
CA MET A 86 6.01 -10.64 -13.84
C MET A 86 4.56 -10.15 -13.93
N ASN A 87 4.08 -9.83 -15.13
CA ASN A 87 2.72 -9.33 -15.34
C ASN A 87 1.64 -10.45 -15.32
N ARG A 88 2.04 -11.71 -15.40
CA ARG A 88 1.15 -12.87 -15.32
C ARG A 88 1.08 -13.48 -13.92
N LEU A 89 2.03 -13.16 -13.04
CA LEU A 89 2.12 -13.69 -11.69
C LEU A 89 1.20 -12.94 -10.71
N ALA A 90 0.54 -13.68 -9.84
CA ALA A 90 -0.21 -13.11 -8.70
C ALA A 90 0.73 -12.36 -7.73
N ARG A 91 1.99 -12.78 -7.66
CA ARG A 91 3.07 -12.14 -6.89
C ARG A 91 4.19 -11.72 -7.85
N PRO A 92 4.18 -10.47 -8.36
CA PRO A 92 5.11 -10.02 -9.40
C PRO A 92 6.59 -10.18 -9.03
N CYS A 93 6.95 -10.05 -7.75
CA CYS A 93 8.33 -10.19 -7.28
C CYS A 93 8.94 -11.58 -7.52
N GLU A 94 8.11 -12.64 -7.65
CA GLU A 94 8.61 -13.99 -7.97
C GLU A 94 9.30 -14.06 -9.34
N ALA A 95 9.02 -13.10 -10.25
CA ALA A 95 9.73 -13.00 -11.53
C ALA A 95 11.24 -12.77 -11.36
N LEU A 96 11.68 -12.25 -10.20
CA LEU A 96 13.11 -12.10 -9.88
C LEU A 96 13.86 -13.45 -9.81
N ARG A 97 13.14 -14.57 -9.68
CA ARG A 97 13.76 -15.91 -9.75
C ARG A 97 14.39 -16.19 -11.11
N LEU A 98 13.81 -15.68 -12.20
CA LEU A 98 14.38 -15.90 -13.52
C LEU A 98 15.76 -15.23 -13.68
N PRO A 99 15.97 -13.94 -13.37
CA PRO A 99 17.30 -13.34 -13.28
C PRO A 99 18.30 -14.14 -12.45
N LEU A 100 17.90 -14.64 -11.27
CA LEU A 100 18.76 -15.46 -10.41
C LEU A 100 19.22 -16.74 -11.10
N HIS A 101 18.30 -17.44 -11.78
CA HIS A 101 18.61 -18.66 -12.53
C HIS A 101 19.48 -18.42 -13.75
N VAL A 102 19.28 -17.30 -14.47
CA VAL A 102 20.04 -16.95 -15.67
C VAL A 102 21.46 -16.53 -15.30
N THR A 103 21.60 -15.58 -14.36
CA THR A 103 22.91 -15.02 -13.99
C THR A 103 23.71 -15.91 -13.05
N ARG A 104 23.07 -16.85 -12.34
CA ARG A 104 23.64 -17.67 -11.26
C ARG A 104 24.19 -16.84 -10.10
N HIS A 105 23.73 -15.60 -9.94
CA HIS A 105 24.06 -14.70 -8.83
C HIS A 105 22.86 -14.53 -7.94
N THR A 106 23.09 -14.39 -6.63
CA THR A 106 22.03 -14.25 -5.62
C THR A 106 21.86 -12.82 -5.14
N ASP A 107 22.83 -11.93 -5.46
CA ASP A 107 22.81 -10.54 -5.01
C ASP A 107 22.42 -9.53 -6.11
N ASP A 108 21.88 -8.39 -5.67
CA ASP A 108 21.42 -7.31 -6.54
C ASP A 108 22.52 -6.60 -7.32
N THR A 109 23.76 -6.62 -6.82
CA THR A 109 24.88 -5.80 -7.36
C THR A 109 25.29 -6.20 -8.78
N LEU A 110 25.17 -7.48 -9.11
CA LEU A 110 25.48 -8.01 -10.42
C LEU A 110 24.24 -8.03 -11.32
N ILE A 111 23.08 -8.45 -10.79
CA ILE A 111 21.83 -8.55 -11.56
C ILE A 111 21.41 -7.17 -12.06
N SER A 112 21.49 -6.12 -11.23
CA SER A 112 21.12 -4.75 -11.62
C SER A 112 21.94 -4.17 -12.76
N LYS A 113 23.11 -4.76 -13.07
CA LYS A 113 24.00 -4.34 -14.18
C LYS A 113 23.80 -5.13 -15.46
N THR A 114 22.92 -6.11 -15.46
CA THR A 114 22.60 -6.92 -16.63
C THR A 114 21.25 -6.49 -17.21
N ASP A 115 20.95 -6.94 -18.42
CA ASP A 115 19.64 -6.81 -19.06
C ASP A 115 18.51 -7.40 -18.23
N MET A 116 18.80 -8.46 -17.46
CA MET A 116 17.85 -9.06 -16.52
C MET A 116 17.50 -8.17 -15.32
N GLY A 117 18.24 -7.08 -15.09
CA GLY A 117 17.91 -6.05 -14.10
C GLY A 117 16.62 -5.30 -14.40
N LEU A 118 16.12 -5.34 -15.64
CA LEU A 118 14.88 -4.66 -16.07
C LEU A 118 13.68 -4.99 -15.18
N VAL A 119 13.51 -6.25 -14.75
CA VAL A 119 12.42 -6.64 -13.83
C VAL A 119 12.51 -5.91 -12.49
N GLY A 120 13.72 -5.82 -11.94
CA GLY A 120 13.96 -5.07 -10.70
C GLY A 120 13.63 -3.59 -10.89
N GLU A 121 14.09 -2.97 -11.97
CA GLU A 121 13.82 -1.55 -12.26
C GLU A 121 12.30 -1.27 -12.37
N ILE A 122 11.52 -2.16 -13.02
CA ILE A 122 10.08 -2.02 -13.12
C ILE A 122 9.41 -2.15 -11.73
N LEU A 123 9.87 -3.10 -10.90
CA LEU A 123 9.34 -3.24 -9.53
C LEU A 123 9.63 -2.01 -8.68
N PHE A 124 10.86 -1.45 -8.76
CA PHE A 124 11.21 -0.21 -8.08
C PHE A 124 10.45 1.00 -8.62
N ALA A 125 10.20 1.09 -9.93
CA ALA A 125 9.36 2.14 -10.50
C ALA A 125 7.91 2.08 -9.98
N ARG A 126 7.34 0.86 -9.84
CA ARG A 126 6.02 0.67 -9.19
C ARG A 126 6.02 1.11 -7.73
N MET A 127 7.07 0.79 -6.96
CA MET A 127 7.22 1.23 -5.58
C MET A 127 7.33 2.75 -5.49
N GLU A 128 8.06 3.38 -6.40
CA GLU A 128 8.19 4.84 -6.47
C GLU A 128 6.86 5.53 -6.78
N ALA A 129 6.08 4.99 -7.71
CA ALA A 129 4.74 5.49 -8.01
C ALA A 129 3.82 5.43 -6.77
N LEU A 130 3.85 4.31 -6.02
CA LEU A 130 3.11 4.18 -4.77
C LEU A 130 3.60 5.17 -3.70
N LYS A 131 4.92 5.32 -3.53
CA LYS A 131 5.51 6.31 -2.62
C LYS A 131 5.02 7.73 -2.94
N ASN A 132 5.06 8.11 -4.22
CA ASN A 132 4.62 9.42 -4.65
C ASN A 132 3.13 9.65 -4.40
N ALA A 133 2.28 8.65 -4.65
CA ALA A 133 0.85 8.70 -4.36
C ALA A 133 0.57 8.86 -2.85
N ILE A 134 1.25 8.08 -1.99
CA ILE A 134 1.15 8.18 -0.53
C ILE A 134 1.58 9.57 -0.05
N GLN A 135 2.71 10.09 -0.55
CA GLN A 135 3.23 11.41 -0.18
C GLN A 135 2.35 12.56 -0.70
N ALA A 136 1.66 12.38 -1.82
CA ALA A 136 0.71 13.35 -2.35
C ALA A 136 -0.59 13.44 -1.54
N THR A 137 -0.90 12.41 -0.74
CA THR A 137 -2.11 12.36 0.08
C THR A 137 -2.08 13.47 1.15
N ARG A 138 -3.17 14.23 1.24
CA ARG A 138 -3.28 15.42 2.11
C ARG A 138 -4.39 15.28 3.13
N HIS A 139 -4.07 15.70 4.36
CA HIS A 139 -5.08 15.97 5.39
C HIS A 139 -5.92 17.21 5.02
N PRO A 140 -7.21 17.25 5.35
CA PRO A 140 -8.02 16.22 6.00
C PRO A 140 -8.76 15.29 5.03
N LEU A 141 -8.64 15.47 3.73
CA LEU A 141 -9.47 14.87 2.68
C LEU A 141 -8.88 13.56 2.11
N PHE A 142 -8.29 12.72 2.94
CA PHE A 142 -7.80 11.42 2.48
C PHE A 142 -8.87 10.33 2.55
N ASP A 143 -8.79 9.35 1.65
CA ASP A 143 -9.51 8.09 1.75
C ASP A 143 -8.66 7.08 2.52
N ALA A 144 -9.18 6.57 3.64
CA ALA A 144 -8.43 5.67 4.53
C ALA A 144 -8.16 4.31 3.91
N ASP A 145 -9.12 3.76 3.17
CA ASP A 145 -8.99 2.45 2.54
C ASP A 145 -8.04 2.53 1.33
N MET A 146 -8.14 3.57 0.51
CA MET A 146 -7.22 3.80 -0.61
C MET A 146 -5.79 4.02 -0.12
N LEU A 147 -5.58 4.85 0.90
CA LEU A 147 -4.25 5.07 1.47
C LEU A 147 -3.68 3.78 2.06
N ALA A 148 -4.49 3.03 2.81
CA ALA A 148 -4.09 1.76 3.39
C ALA A 148 -3.72 0.72 2.31
N GLU A 149 -4.47 0.63 1.21
CA GLU A 149 -4.16 -0.28 0.09
C GLU A 149 -2.86 0.12 -0.63
N GLN A 150 -2.60 1.41 -0.83
CA GLN A 150 -1.33 1.88 -1.38
C GLN A 150 -0.14 1.50 -0.49
N VAL A 151 -0.25 1.71 0.82
CA VAL A 151 0.79 1.33 1.80
C VAL A 151 0.97 -0.18 1.86
N LYS A 152 -0.13 -0.95 1.82
CA LYS A 152 -0.09 -2.41 1.76
C LYS A 152 0.61 -2.89 0.49
N SER A 153 0.24 -2.36 -0.68
CA SER A 153 0.86 -2.71 -1.96
C SER A 153 2.36 -2.42 -1.97
N PHE A 154 2.78 -1.27 -1.40
CA PHE A 154 4.20 -0.96 -1.19
C PHE A 154 4.89 -1.98 -0.27
N SER A 155 4.25 -2.36 0.83
CA SER A 155 4.76 -3.34 1.78
C SER A 155 4.91 -4.74 1.17
N ASP A 156 3.93 -5.15 0.37
CA ASP A 156 3.92 -6.43 -0.33
C ASP A 156 5.06 -6.50 -1.36
N LEU A 157 5.27 -5.44 -2.18
CA LEU A 157 6.39 -5.34 -3.10
C LEU A 157 7.73 -5.33 -2.35
N SER A 158 7.87 -4.50 -1.32
CA SER A 158 9.09 -4.41 -0.50
C SER A 158 9.47 -5.76 0.13
N SER A 159 8.49 -6.46 0.69
CA SER A 159 8.69 -7.78 1.30
C SER A 159 8.95 -8.85 0.23
N GLY A 160 8.25 -8.77 -0.89
CA GLY A 160 8.42 -9.69 -2.01
C GLY A 160 9.84 -9.61 -2.60
N ILE A 161 10.35 -8.41 -2.86
CA ILE A 161 11.72 -8.21 -3.37
C ILE A 161 12.75 -8.79 -2.40
N THR A 162 12.66 -8.45 -1.10
CA THR A 162 13.62 -8.94 -0.09
C THR A 162 13.54 -10.44 0.16
N LYS A 163 12.42 -11.09 -0.20
CA LYS A 163 12.27 -12.54 -0.11
C LYS A 163 12.95 -13.27 -1.27
N GLU A 164 12.89 -12.70 -2.47
CA GLU A 164 13.36 -13.38 -3.68
C GLU A 164 14.83 -13.08 -3.98
N ILE A 165 15.38 -11.93 -3.54
CA ILE A 165 16.76 -11.53 -3.82
C ILE A 165 17.46 -10.99 -2.57
N GLU A 166 18.75 -11.33 -2.43
CA GLU A 166 19.60 -10.76 -1.38
C GLU A 166 20.02 -9.33 -1.75
N LEU A 167 19.41 -8.34 -1.07
CA LEU A 167 19.73 -6.93 -1.28
C LEU A 167 20.90 -6.51 -0.38
N LYS A 168 21.99 -6.07 -0.98
CA LYS A 168 23.11 -5.47 -0.24
C LYS A 168 22.77 -4.03 0.15
N ARG A 169 23.03 -3.68 1.40
CA ARG A 169 22.71 -2.33 1.94
C ARG A 169 23.41 -1.19 1.19
N ASP A 170 24.59 -1.44 0.65
CA ASP A 170 25.39 -0.53 -0.14
C ASP A 170 25.16 -0.66 -1.66
N GLY A 171 24.40 -1.66 -2.10
CA GLY A 171 23.91 -1.83 -3.46
C GLY A 171 22.89 -0.77 -3.86
N ASP A 172 22.70 -0.55 -5.16
CA ASP A 172 21.78 0.47 -5.66
C ASP A 172 20.32 0.17 -5.26
N TRP A 173 19.88 -1.07 -5.45
CA TRP A 173 18.52 -1.48 -5.07
C TRP A 173 18.32 -1.49 -3.55
N GLY A 174 19.34 -1.93 -2.79
CA GLY A 174 19.28 -1.91 -1.33
C GLY A 174 19.16 -0.49 -0.78
N ARG A 175 19.95 0.46 -1.29
CA ARG A 175 19.83 1.88 -0.90
C ARG A 175 18.48 2.48 -1.27
N ARG A 176 17.95 2.22 -2.48
CA ARG A 176 16.63 2.68 -2.92
C ARG A 176 15.54 2.15 -1.99
N LEU A 177 15.53 0.84 -1.73
CA LEU A 177 14.54 0.22 -0.85
C LEU A 177 14.54 0.82 0.55
N LEU A 178 15.72 1.01 1.15
CA LEU A 178 15.84 1.60 2.48
C LEU A 178 15.35 3.05 2.51
N ALA A 179 15.71 3.84 1.49
CA ALA A 179 15.25 5.23 1.37
C ALA A 179 13.74 5.33 1.18
N ASP A 180 13.15 4.48 0.34
CA ASP A 180 11.71 4.45 0.08
C ASP A 180 10.93 4.02 1.33
N ARG A 181 11.38 2.98 2.05
CA ARG A 181 10.80 2.56 3.33
C ARG A 181 10.84 3.67 4.39
N ALA A 182 11.97 4.37 4.51
CA ALA A 182 12.10 5.50 5.44
C ALA A 182 11.14 6.64 5.06
N SER A 183 10.98 6.89 3.77
CA SER A 183 10.10 7.94 3.24
C SER A 183 8.62 7.63 3.52
N ILE A 184 8.18 6.39 3.28
CA ILE A 184 6.83 5.93 3.61
C ILE A 184 6.60 5.97 5.13
N GLY A 185 7.57 5.47 5.92
CA GLY A 185 7.49 5.52 7.39
C GLY A 185 7.23 6.94 7.88
N LYS A 186 8.00 7.93 7.39
CA LYS A 186 7.83 9.35 7.75
C LYS A 186 6.47 9.91 7.32
N ALA A 187 5.97 9.56 6.12
CA ALA A 187 4.66 9.99 5.66
C ALA A 187 3.56 9.44 6.58
N MET A 188 3.59 8.14 6.87
CA MET A 188 2.61 7.47 7.72
C MET A 188 2.70 7.88 9.20
N ASP A 189 3.89 8.17 9.71
CA ASP A 189 4.06 8.72 11.07
C ASP A 189 3.21 9.97 11.28
N SER A 190 3.15 10.87 10.29
CA SER A 190 2.32 12.09 10.35
C SER A 190 0.83 11.78 10.50
N PHE A 191 0.32 10.73 9.81
CA PHE A 191 -1.07 10.30 9.97
C PHE A 191 -1.31 9.66 11.34
N MET A 192 -0.41 8.81 11.81
CA MET A 192 -0.51 8.14 13.10
C MET A 192 -0.41 9.11 14.28
N GLU A 193 0.42 10.15 14.20
CA GLU A 193 0.51 11.19 15.22
C GLU A 193 -0.77 12.04 15.33
N ARG A 194 -1.46 12.26 14.22
CA ARG A 194 -2.73 13.00 14.20
C ARG A 194 -3.93 12.17 14.64
N ALA A 195 -3.89 10.86 14.41
CA ALA A 195 -5.02 9.98 14.62
C ALA A 195 -5.64 10.09 16.05
N PRO A 196 -4.88 10.08 17.15
CA PRO A 196 -5.47 10.23 18.49
C PRO A 196 -6.23 11.54 18.62
N ARG A 197 -5.65 12.65 18.20
CA ARG A 197 -6.30 13.96 18.30
C ARG A 197 -7.60 14.02 17.49
N GLU A 198 -7.62 13.53 16.26
CA GLU A 198 -8.78 13.60 15.39
C GLU A 198 -9.89 12.64 15.86
N VAL A 199 -9.54 11.44 16.32
CA VAL A 199 -10.53 10.51 16.90
C VAL A 199 -11.11 11.05 18.20
N LEU A 200 -10.27 11.55 19.11
CA LEU A 200 -10.70 12.06 20.41
C LEU A 200 -11.46 13.40 20.32
N ALA A 201 -11.32 14.15 19.22
CA ALA A 201 -12.12 15.35 18.97
C ALA A 201 -13.62 15.05 18.79
N ALA A 202 -13.98 13.80 18.45
CA ALA A 202 -15.37 13.32 18.38
C ALA A 202 -15.86 12.72 19.72
N LEU A 203 -15.02 12.69 20.76
CA LEU A 203 -15.32 12.20 22.10
C LEU A 203 -15.17 13.36 23.10
N PRO A 204 -16.11 14.33 23.16
CA PRO A 204 -15.95 15.53 23.94
C PRO A 204 -15.93 15.21 25.44
N LEU A 205 -15.04 15.90 26.18
CA LEU A 205 -14.86 15.78 27.61
C LEU A 205 -15.16 17.08 28.29
N VAL A 206 -15.74 16.99 29.50
CA VAL A 206 -16.00 18.16 30.37
C VAL A 206 -14.66 18.80 30.77
N LYS A 207 -14.55 20.11 30.55
CA LYS A 207 -13.40 20.91 30.98
C LYS A 207 -13.55 21.24 32.48
N ALA A 208 -13.13 20.35 33.35
CA ALA A 208 -13.16 20.57 34.79
C ALA A 208 -11.78 20.20 35.40
N SER A 209 -11.49 20.76 36.58
CA SER A 209 -10.29 20.46 37.37
C SER A 209 -10.31 19.10 38.09
N GLY A 210 -11.27 18.23 37.73
CA GLY A 210 -11.45 16.87 38.24
C GLY A 210 -11.19 15.78 37.23
N PRO A 211 -11.59 14.53 37.54
CA PRO A 211 -11.49 13.42 36.59
C PRO A 211 -12.19 13.76 35.25
N LYS A 212 -11.53 13.51 34.14
CA LYS A 212 -12.12 13.72 32.82
C LYS A 212 -13.35 12.84 32.65
N SER A 213 -14.51 13.43 32.41
CA SER A 213 -15.79 12.75 32.13
C SER A 213 -16.32 13.18 30.76
N ALA A 214 -17.15 12.35 30.16
CA ALA A 214 -17.76 12.66 28.87
C ALA A 214 -18.71 13.86 28.96
N ASP A 215 -18.68 14.71 27.92
CA ASP A 215 -19.60 15.86 27.78
C ASP A 215 -20.67 15.54 26.73
N PHE A 216 -21.91 15.39 27.22
CA PHE A 216 -23.10 15.15 26.40
C PHE A 216 -23.99 16.38 26.26
N SER A 217 -23.50 17.57 26.60
CA SER A 217 -24.26 18.81 26.53
C SER A 217 -24.60 19.26 25.12
N ARG A 218 -23.79 18.86 24.16
CA ARG A 218 -23.90 19.23 22.72
C ARG A 218 -23.63 18.04 21.79
N PRO A 219 -24.31 17.99 20.64
CA PRO A 219 -24.01 17.00 19.63
C PRO A 219 -22.62 17.27 19.03
N VAL A 220 -21.93 16.21 18.61
CA VAL A 220 -20.71 16.29 17.82
C VAL A 220 -21.07 16.61 16.37
N SER A 221 -20.29 17.47 15.72
CA SER A 221 -20.51 17.76 14.30
C SER A 221 -20.22 16.53 13.44
N GLU A 222 -20.94 16.39 12.35
CA GLU A 222 -20.79 15.26 11.41
C GLU A 222 -19.36 15.20 10.84
N GLU A 223 -18.75 16.34 10.56
CA GLU A 223 -17.35 16.42 10.12
C GLU A 223 -16.38 15.75 11.11
N LYS A 224 -16.53 16.00 12.43
CA LYS A 224 -15.70 15.36 13.45
C LYS A 224 -15.98 13.87 13.57
N HIS A 225 -17.24 13.49 13.44
CA HIS A 225 -17.65 12.09 13.44
C HIS A 225 -17.00 11.32 12.28
N GLU A 226 -17.15 11.82 11.06
CA GLU A 226 -16.54 11.22 9.87
C GLU A 226 -15.02 11.17 9.97
N MET A 227 -14.39 12.25 10.45
CA MET A 227 -12.94 12.31 10.62
C MET A 227 -12.46 11.27 11.62
N ALA A 228 -13.16 11.10 12.74
CA ALA A 228 -12.82 10.10 13.74
C ALA A 228 -12.88 8.68 13.17
N LEU A 229 -13.94 8.35 12.43
CA LEU A 229 -14.08 7.04 11.79
C LEU A 229 -13.00 6.80 10.72
N ARG A 230 -12.66 7.81 9.92
CA ARG A 230 -11.63 7.76 8.90
C ARG A 230 -10.25 7.44 9.49
N TYR A 231 -9.86 8.15 10.56
CA TYR A 231 -8.59 7.90 11.24
C TYR A 231 -8.58 6.57 11.99
N ALA A 232 -9.66 6.21 12.68
CA ALA A 232 -9.78 4.92 13.35
C ALA A 232 -9.65 3.75 12.35
N ARG A 233 -10.28 3.89 11.17
CA ARG A 233 -10.18 2.93 10.07
C ARG A 233 -8.74 2.80 9.59
N LEU A 234 -8.05 3.91 9.32
CA LEU A 234 -6.65 3.90 8.89
C LEU A 234 -5.75 3.20 9.92
N VAL A 235 -5.85 3.58 11.21
CA VAL A 235 -5.05 2.98 12.29
C VAL A 235 -5.27 1.47 12.37
N SER A 236 -6.52 1.04 12.26
CA SER A 236 -6.90 -0.38 12.35
C SER A 236 -6.36 -1.20 11.17
N VAL A 237 -6.60 -0.74 9.94
CA VAL A 237 -6.21 -1.48 8.71
C VAL A 237 -4.69 -1.57 8.58
N CYS A 238 -3.96 -0.51 8.95
CA CYS A 238 -2.51 -0.47 8.85
C CYS A 238 -1.79 -1.45 9.81
N ARG A 239 -2.45 -1.96 10.84
CA ARG A 239 -1.83 -2.84 11.87
C ARG A 239 -1.05 -4.02 11.28
N ASN A 240 -1.57 -4.63 10.22
CA ASN A 240 -1.02 -5.87 9.66
C ASN A 240 0.25 -5.67 8.82
N PHE A 241 0.49 -4.46 8.31
CA PHE A 241 1.62 -4.18 7.41
C PHE A 241 2.50 -2.99 7.86
N ALA A 242 2.17 -2.34 8.98
CA ALA A 242 2.94 -1.22 9.52
C ALA A 242 4.42 -1.55 9.78
N SER A 243 4.73 -2.81 10.13
CA SER A 243 6.11 -3.28 10.35
C SER A 243 6.90 -3.29 9.04
N ALA A 244 6.34 -3.83 7.97
CA ALA A 244 6.99 -3.88 6.66
C ALA A 244 7.21 -2.48 6.05
N ALA A 245 6.34 -1.52 6.39
CA ALA A 245 6.43 -0.11 5.96
C ALA A 245 7.11 0.82 6.98
N SER A 246 7.72 0.26 8.05
CA SER A 246 8.57 0.96 9.01
C SER A 246 7.91 2.01 9.91
N PHE A 247 6.59 1.89 10.21
CA PHE A 247 5.87 2.77 11.14
C PHE A 247 5.10 2.04 12.27
N ALA A 248 5.41 0.76 12.53
CA ALA A 248 4.69 -0.08 13.50
C ALA A 248 4.63 0.51 14.92
N ALA A 249 5.71 1.14 15.37
CA ALA A 249 5.75 1.73 16.71
C ALA A 249 4.75 2.88 16.86
N ARG A 250 4.64 3.74 15.85
CA ARG A 250 3.69 4.87 15.83
C ARG A 250 2.25 4.39 15.69
N GLN A 251 2.02 3.41 14.79
CA GLN A 251 0.69 2.80 14.64
C GLN A 251 0.21 2.19 15.95
N LYS A 252 1.07 1.41 16.63
CA LYS A 252 0.73 0.81 17.93
C LYS A 252 0.45 1.86 19.00
N ALA A 253 1.28 2.90 19.11
CA ALA A 253 1.09 3.98 20.06
C ALA A 253 -0.27 4.69 19.84
N ALA A 254 -0.60 5.02 18.58
CA ALA A 254 -1.87 5.62 18.24
C ALA A 254 -3.06 4.71 18.58
N GLN A 255 -2.96 3.42 18.27
CA GLN A 255 -4.01 2.44 18.58
C GLN A 255 -4.20 2.27 20.08
N ASP A 256 -3.13 2.20 20.87
CA ASP A 256 -3.18 2.04 22.32
C ASP A 256 -3.78 3.30 22.98
N GLU A 257 -3.37 4.49 22.56
CA GLU A 257 -3.89 5.76 23.07
C GLU A 257 -5.40 5.91 22.78
N ILE A 258 -5.79 5.75 21.49
CA ILE A 258 -7.20 5.83 21.09
C ILE A 258 -8.01 4.76 21.82
N GLY A 259 -7.52 3.53 21.86
CA GLY A 259 -8.20 2.40 22.45
C GLY A 259 -8.50 2.60 23.95
N ASN A 260 -7.53 3.12 24.69
CA ASN A 260 -7.70 3.38 26.13
C ASN A 260 -8.75 4.47 26.37
N GLU A 261 -8.70 5.57 25.61
CA GLU A 261 -9.65 6.67 25.75
C GLU A 261 -11.08 6.26 25.32
N VAL A 262 -11.22 5.50 24.21
CA VAL A 262 -12.52 4.98 23.77
C VAL A 262 -13.12 4.08 24.82
N ARG A 263 -12.36 3.14 25.43
CA ARG A 263 -12.87 2.28 26.51
C ARG A 263 -13.36 3.08 27.69
N ARG A 264 -12.62 4.10 28.11
CA ARG A 264 -13.04 4.99 29.22
C ARG A 264 -14.32 5.73 28.85
N TYR A 265 -14.39 6.31 27.66
CA TYR A 265 -15.55 7.06 27.18
C TYR A 265 -16.80 6.19 27.09
N VAL A 266 -16.66 4.93 26.67
CA VAL A 266 -17.74 3.93 26.64
C VAL A 266 -18.40 3.75 28.02
N GLU A 267 -17.60 3.69 29.09
CA GLU A 267 -18.19 3.55 30.46
C GLU A 267 -18.99 4.78 30.84
N ASP A 268 -18.55 5.98 30.46
CA ASP A 268 -19.31 7.21 30.71
C ASP A 268 -20.61 7.25 29.88
N VAL A 269 -20.58 6.83 28.61
CA VAL A 269 -21.79 6.72 27.77
C VAL A 269 -22.81 5.75 28.36
N ILE A 270 -22.37 4.55 28.76
CA ILE A 270 -23.24 3.54 29.39
C ILE A 270 -23.86 4.06 30.69
N ARG A 271 -23.12 4.85 31.48
CA ARG A 271 -23.64 5.49 32.69
C ARG A 271 -24.70 6.54 32.35
N ALA A 272 -24.42 7.39 31.33
CA ALA A 272 -25.38 8.41 30.89
C ALA A 272 -26.64 7.82 30.24
N MET A 273 -26.57 6.62 29.65
CA MET A 273 -27.75 5.91 29.15
C MET A 273 -28.69 5.44 30.26
N ARG A 274 -28.17 5.19 31.49
CA ARG A 274 -28.98 4.82 32.68
C ARG A 274 -29.57 6.05 33.39
N ASP A 275 -28.81 7.13 33.43
CA ASP A 275 -29.22 8.39 34.03
C ASP A 275 -28.66 9.56 33.22
N PRO A 276 -29.43 10.08 32.26
CA PRO A 276 -28.96 11.14 31.36
C PRO A 276 -28.77 12.50 32.07
N GLY A 277 -29.32 12.66 33.27
CA GLY A 277 -29.23 13.91 34.05
C GLY A 277 -29.70 15.12 33.25
N ARG A 278 -28.77 16.07 32.92
CA ARG A 278 -29.06 17.26 32.09
C ARG A 278 -28.82 17.02 30.60
N SER A 279 -28.34 15.83 30.19
CA SER A 279 -28.03 15.50 28.80
C SER A 279 -29.29 15.13 28.03
N THR A 280 -29.32 15.43 26.75
CA THR A 280 -30.37 14.98 25.86
C THR A 280 -30.10 13.52 25.46
N MET A 281 -31.06 12.62 25.65
CA MET A 281 -30.93 11.20 25.32
C MET A 281 -30.51 10.99 23.87
N ALA A 282 -30.96 11.84 22.94
CA ALA A 282 -30.54 11.78 21.54
C ALA A 282 -29.02 11.97 21.35
N VAL A 283 -28.39 12.87 22.13
CA VAL A 283 -26.92 13.08 22.06
C VAL A 283 -26.18 11.89 22.64
N VAL A 284 -26.66 11.35 23.78
CA VAL A 284 -26.06 10.13 24.38
C VAL A 284 -26.16 8.95 23.44
N GLN A 285 -27.31 8.78 22.78
CA GLN A 285 -27.50 7.70 21.79
C GLN A 285 -26.55 7.84 20.58
N ALA A 286 -26.42 9.05 20.01
CA ALA A 286 -25.48 9.29 18.88
C ALA A 286 -24.03 9.00 19.28
N GLN A 287 -23.62 9.39 20.50
CA GLN A 287 -22.28 9.07 21.01
C GLN A 287 -22.08 7.58 21.27
N PHE A 288 -23.14 6.89 21.71
CA PHE A 288 -23.12 5.44 21.87
C PHE A 288 -22.88 4.74 20.51
N GLU A 289 -23.58 5.17 19.46
CA GLU A 289 -23.41 4.61 18.11
C GLU A 289 -22.01 4.84 17.56
N LEU A 290 -21.43 6.03 17.77
CA LEU A 290 -20.03 6.29 17.43
C LEU A 290 -19.09 5.36 18.20
N CYS A 291 -19.28 5.19 19.51
CA CYS A 291 -18.48 4.27 20.31
C CYS A 291 -18.56 2.83 19.79
N VAL A 292 -19.74 2.35 19.39
CA VAL A 292 -19.92 1.02 18.81
C VAL A 292 -19.10 0.88 17.51
N GLN A 293 -19.13 1.89 16.64
CA GLN A 293 -18.35 1.88 15.39
C GLN A 293 -16.84 1.90 15.66
N LEU A 294 -16.37 2.75 16.57
CA LEU A 294 -14.96 2.81 16.95
C LEU A 294 -14.48 1.49 17.57
N VAL A 295 -15.28 0.88 18.45
CA VAL A 295 -14.95 -0.41 19.07
C VAL A 295 -14.87 -1.52 18.00
N ALA A 296 -15.81 -1.54 17.05
CA ALA A 296 -15.78 -2.51 15.95
C ALA A 296 -14.52 -2.39 15.09
N MET A 297 -14.05 -1.17 14.85
CA MET A 297 -12.84 -0.92 14.02
C MET A 297 -11.55 -1.20 14.78
N LEU A 298 -11.43 -0.71 16.02
CA LEU A 298 -10.18 -0.71 16.78
C LEU A 298 -9.91 -2.04 17.50
N PHE A 299 -10.97 -2.77 17.87
CA PHE A 299 -10.85 -4.02 18.63
C PHE A 299 -11.43 -5.19 17.85
N SER A 300 -12.74 -5.44 17.96
CA SER A 300 -13.40 -6.52 17.21
C SER A 300 -14.91 -6.28 17.05
N ALA A 301 -15.51 -6.96 16.07
CA ALA A 301 -16.96 -7.01 15.90
C ALA A 301 -17.66 -7.63 17.13
N GLU A 302 -17.05 -8.59 17.79
CA GLU A 302 -17.57 -9.25 18.99
C GLU A 302 -17.65 -8.31 20.18
N GLU A 303 -16.61 -7.50 20.42
CA GLU A 303 -16.61 -6.46 21.46
C GLU A 303 -17.68 -5.40 21.17
N ALA A 304 -17.89 -5.02 19.92
CA ALA A 304 -18.94 -4.09 19.52
C ALA A 304 -20.35 -4.66 19.78
N GLU A 305 -20.57 -5.95 19.49
CA GLU A 305 -21.85 -6.61 19.79
C GLU A 305 -22.10 -6.74 21.31
N LEU A 306 -21.05 -7.00 22.09
CA LEU A 306 -21.14 -6.98 23.55
C LEU A 306 -21.52 -5.58 24.06
N LEU A 307 -20.91 -4.54 23.50
CA LEU A 307 -21.23 -3.15 23.83
C LEU A 307 -22.70 -2.83 23.49
N LYS A 308 -23.21 -3.23 22.34
CA LYS A 308 -24.63 -3.05 21.97
C LYS A 308 -25.59 -3.71 22.98
N ARG A 309 -25.25 -4.93 23.43
CA ARG A 309 -26.04 -5.63 24.47
C ARG A 309 -26.04 -4.86 25.81
N ARG A 310 -24.86 -4.35 26.23
CA ARG A 310 -24.73 -3.51 27.44
C ARG A 310 -25.54 -2.23 27.32
N GLY A 311 -25.55 -1.57 26.16
CA GLY A 311 -26.35 -0.37 25.90
C GLY A 311 -27.84 -0.64 26.00
N ARG A 312 -28.35 -1.72 25.39
CA ARG A 312 -29.76 -2.12 25.51
C ARG A 312 -30.19 -2.37 26.98
N ALA A 313 -29.34 -3.09 27.72
CA ALA A 313 -29.59 -3.36 29.12
C ALA A 313 -29.59 -2.07 29.97
N ALA A 314 -28.75 -1.10 29.64
CA ALA A 314 -28.72 0.20 30.31
C ALA A 314 -30.01 1.02 30.08
N GLN A 315 -30.57 0.99 28.87
CA GLN A 315 -31.82 1.66 28.51
C GLN A 315 -33.05 1.05 29.19
N VAL A 316 -33.07 -0.27 29.40
CA VAL A 316 -34.19 -0.95 30.09
C VAL A 316 -34.17 -0.69 31.60
N ALA A 317 -32.98 -0.38 32.13
CA ALA A 317 -32.80 -0.13 33.57
C ALA A 317 -33.00 1.36 33.96
N ALA A 318 -33.18 2.25 32.99
CA ALA A 318 -33.48 3.68 33.15
C ALA A 318 -35.02 3.90 33.24
#